data_3e88ad77de12b64a8993087f7aa400d7
#
_entry.id   3e88ad77de12b64a8993087f7aa400d7
#
_cell.length_a   1.000
_cell.length_b   1.000
_cell.length_c   1.000
_cell.angle_alpha   90.00
_cell.angle_beta   90.00
_cell.angle_gamma   90.00
#
_symmetry.space_group_name_H-M   'P 1'
#
loop_
_entity.id
_entity.type
_entity.pdbx_description
1 polymer ?
#
loop_
_entity_poly.entity_id
_entity_poly.type
_entity_poly.pdbx_seq_one_letter_code
_entity_poly.pdbx_strand_id
1 'polypeptide(L)'
;MNDTIYATISIDTDPINPNSIFVTTNGDIYTSNQQSKYEINRWILYSNNISVVMYADTECSGLFVDINNTLYCSVSTKHKVLAKSLYSASNILTVIAGTHGNLGVDSNSLYYPRGIFVDDNFDLYVADFGNHRIQRFRSRSLNGITMAGNESLNVTIILKNPTDIILDFEKNLFIVDNGNHRIVASGPHGFRCIVGCTGSHGLISNEL
;
A
#
# COMPACT_ATOMS: atom_id res chain seq x y z
N MET A 1 -6.00 -33.37 -18.99
CA MET A 1 -6.25 -33.21 -17.54
C MET A 1 -5.38 -32.10 -17.04
N ASN A 2 -5.97 -30.96 -16.75
CA ASN A 2 -5.24 -29.83 -16.15
C ASN A 2 -5.23 -30.04 -14.65
N ASP A 3 -4.14 -30.59 -14.14
CA ASP A 3 -3.91 -30.65 -12.70
C ASP A 3 -3.61 -29.22 -12.21
N THR A 4 -4.62 -28.57 -11.66
CA THR A 4 -4.46 -27.31 -10.94
C THR A 4 -3.75 -27.66 -9.64
N ILE A 5 -2.43 -27.46 -9.60
CA ILE A 5 -1.64 -27.62 -8.38
C ILE A 5 -2.00 -26.47 -7.45
N TYR A 6 -2.81 -26.75 -6.46
CA TYR A 6 -2.99 -25.83 -5.33
C TYR A 6 -1.76 -25.96 -4.43
N ALA A 7 -0.84 -25.03 -4.53
CA ALA A 7 0.22 -24.90 -3.55
C ALA A 7 -0.38 -24.36 -2.25
N THR A 8 -0.67 -25.26 -1.31
CA THR A 8 -0.97 -24.85 0.06
C THR A 8 0.35 -24.55 0.75
N ILE A 9 0.69 -23.29 0.93
CA ILE A 9 1.80 -22.90 1.77
C ILE A 9 1.29 -22.96 3.21
N SER A 10 1.53 -24.06 3.89
CA SER A 10 1.36 -24.12 5.35
C SER A 10 2.54 -23.41 6.00
N ILE A 11 2.31 -22.25 6.57
CA ILE A 11 3.28 -21.54 7.39
C ILE A 11 3.26 -22.23 8.76
N ASP A 12 4.10 -23.22 8.90
CA ASP A 12 4.19 -24.06 10.11
C ASP A 12 5.27 -23.49 11.03
N THR A 13 5.07 -22.29 11.54
CA THR A 13 5.86 -21.76 12.66
C THR A 13 5.11 -20.61 13.31
N ASP A 14 4.99 -20.61 14.61
CA ASP A 14 4.51 -19.58 15.56
C ASP A 14 3.48 -18.55 15.04
N PRO A 15 2.56 -18.04 15.85
CA PRO A 15 1.48 -17.15 15.40
C PRO A 15 2.07 -15.86 14.80
N ILE A 16 2.38 -15.94 13.52
CA ILE A 16 2.74 -14.80 12.69
C ILE A 16 1.43 -14.07 12.44
N ASN A 17 1.27 -12.88 13.03
CA ASN A 17 0.21 -11.97 12.63
C ASN A 17 0.73 -11.13 11.45
N PRO A 18 0.51 -11.53 10.19
CA PRO A 18 0.92 -10.73 9.04
C PRO A 18 0.03 -9.48 8.99
N ASN A 19 0.65 -8.31 8.91
CA ASN A 19 -0.07 -7.04 8.81
C ASN A 19 -0.24 -6.61 7.34
N SER A 20 0.67 -7.00 6.48
CA SER A 20 0.62 -6.71 5.05
C SER A 20 1.26 -7.83 4.24
N ILE A 21 0.76 -8.03 3.03
CA ILE A 21 1.25 -9.00 2.05
C ILE A 21 1.38 -8.33 0.69
N PHE A 22 2.42 -8.69 -0.06
CA PHE A 22 2.60 -8.34 -1.45
C PHE A 22 3.13 -9.52 -2.25
N VAL A 23 2.60 -9.73 -3.45
CA VAL A 23 3.03 -10.80 -4.36
C VAL A 23 3.56 -10.18 -5.63
N THR A 24 4.80 -10.50 -5.98
CA THR A 24 5.44 -10.04 -7.21
C THR A 24 4.98 -10.84 -8.43
N THR A 25 5.24 -10.35 -9.62
CA THR A 25 4.87 -11.01 -10.88
C THR A 25 5.56 -12.36 -11.09
N ASN A 26 6.73 -12.58 -10.49
CA ASN A 26 7.42 -13.88 -10.48
C ASN A 26 6.92 -14.83 -9.37
N GLY A 27 5.93 -14.40 -8.57
CA GLY A 27 5.29 -15.19 -7.54
C GLY A 27 5.98 -15.16 -6.18
N ASP A 28 7.03 -14.38 -5.98
CA ASP A 28 7.62 -14.19 -4.65
C ASP A 28 6.64 -13.45 -3.74
N ILE A 29 6.51 -13.91 -2.50
CA ILE A 29 5.59 -13.35 -1.51
C ILE A 29 6.40 -12.59 -0.46
N TYR A 30 5.99 -11.36 -0.20
CA TYR A 30 6.54 -10.52 0.86
C TYR A 30 5.49 -10.33 1.95
N THR A 31 5.89 -10.53 3.20
CA THR A 31 5.00 -10.35 4.37
C THR A 31 5.67 -9.50 5.42
N SER A 32 4.92 -8.61 6.04
CA SER A 32 5.34 -7.92 7.26
C SER A 32 4.79 -8.62 8.48
N ASN A 33 5.65 -8.86 9.47
CA ASN A 33 5.31 -9.55 10.70
C ASN A 33 5.37 -8.59 11.89
N GLN A 34 4.47 -8.81 12.85
CA GLN A 34 4.42 -8.07 14.11
C GLN A 34 5.31 -8.64 15.21
N GLN A 35 6.20 -9.58 14.88
CA GLN A 35 7.13 -10.14 15.87
C GLN A 35 8.16 -9.11 16.34
N SER A 36 8.90 -9.44 17.39
CA SER A 36 9.78 -8.56 18.18
C SER A 36 10.77 -7.68 17.39
N LYS A 37 10.89 -7.84 16.07
CA LYS A 37 11.85 -7.11 15.22
C LYS A 37 11.25 -6.42 14.00
N TYR A 38 9.93 -6.45 13.81
CA TYR A 38 9.27 -5.85 12.62
C TYR A 38 9.93 -6.23 11.30
N GLU A 39 10.05 -7.53 11.07
CA GLU A 39 10.72 -8.11 9.92
C GLU A 39 9.81 -8.14 8.71
N ILE A 40 10.36 -7.84 7.53
CA ILE A 40 9.74 -8.15 6.26
C ILE A 40 10.43 -9.39 5.70
N ASN A 41 9.64 -10.44 5.52
CA ASN A 41 10.08 -11.72 5.00
C ASN A 41 9.74 -11.86 3.53
N ARG A 42 10.66 -12.45 2.76
CA ARG A 42 10.46 -12.91 1.39
C ARG A 42 10.39 -14.42 1.36
N TRP A 43 9.37 -14.92 0.71
CA TRP A 43 9.15 -16.32 0.36
C TRP A 43 9.37 -16.46 -1.14
N ILE A 44 10.32 -17.30 -1.52
CA ILE A 44 10.58 -17.55 -2.93
C ILE A 44 9.65 -18.67 -3.40
N LEU A 45 8.90 -18.41 -4.47
CA LEU A 45 7.98 -19.39 -5.07
C LEU A 45 8.72 -20.70 -5.41
N TYR A 46 8.09 -21.82 -5.12
CA TYR A 46 8.64 -23.18 -5.31
C TYR A 46 9.90 -23.51 -4.51
N SER A 47 10.28 -22.71 -3.54
CA SER A 47 11.31 -23.04 -2.57
C SER A 47 10.76 -22.92 -1.14
N ASN A 48 11.27 -23.76 -0.23
CA ASN A 48 10.94 -23.62 1.19
C ASN A 48 11.82 -22.56 1.86
N ASN A 49 12.42 -21.66 1.07
CA ASN A 49 13.34 -20.66 1.57
C ASN A 49 12.58 -19.39 1.96
N ILE A 50 12.74 -19.04 3.23
CA ILE A 50 12.29 -17.76 3.78
C ILE A 50 13.53 -16.97 4.13
N SER A 51 13.54 -15.69 3.80
CA SER A 51 14.63 -14.78 4.16
C SER A 51 14.08 -13.47 4.65
N VAL A 52 14.69 -12.93 5.72
CA VAL A 52 14.42 -11.57 6.16
C VAL A 52 15.11 -10.62 5.17
N VAL A 53 14.35 -9.75 4.55
CA VAL A 53 14.88 -8.82 3.53
C VAL A 53 14.94 -7.38 4.01
N MET A 54 14.20 -7.05 5.08
CA MET A 54 14.18 -5.70 5.66
C MET A 54 13.82 -5.78 7.15
N TYR A 55 14.43 -4.89 7.94
CA TYR A 55 14.00 -4.59 9.31
C TYR A 55 13.48 -3.16 9.32
N ALA A 56 12.24 -2.97 9.75
CA ALA A 56 11.65 -1.65 9.91
C ALA A 56 11.68 -1.22 11.39
N ASP A 57 11.39 0.06 11.65
CA ASP A 57 11.32 0.59 13.03
C ASP A 57 10.06 0.11 13.78
N THR A 58 9.03 -0.23 13.03
CA THR A 58 7.73 -0.73 13.49
C THR A 58 7.06 -1.46 12.32
N GLU A 59 5.84 -1.95 12.49
CA GLU A 59 5.11 -2.70 11.46
C GLU A 59 4.86 -1.91 10.18
N CYS A 60 4.91 -2.61 9.05
CA CYS A 60 4.49 -2.08 7.75
C CYS A 60 3.00 -2.33 7.55
N SER A 61 2.24 -1.27 7.35
CA SER A 61 0.80 -1.34 7.05
C SER A 61 0.51 -1.59 5.58
N GLY A 62 1.44 -1.27 4.70
CA GLY A 62 1.40 -1.57 3.28
C GLY A 62 2.79 -1.93 2.78
N LEU A 63 2.85 -2.88 1.86
CA LEU A 63 4.06 -3.34 1.18
C LEU A 63 3.88 -3.22 -0.32
N PHE A 64 4.97 -2.87 -1.01
CA PHE A 64 5.06 -2.91 -2.46
C PHE A 64 6.48 -3.24 -2.89
N VAL A 65 6.66 -3.94 -4.00
CA VAL A 65 7.98 -4.17 -4.62
C VAL A 65 7.88 -3.74 -6.07
N ASP A 66 8.72 -2.79 -6.47
CA ASP A 66 8.76 -2.29 -7.84
C ASP A 66 9.58 -3.19 -8.78
N ILE A 67 9.55 -2.87 -10.08
CA ILE A 67 10.27 -3.60 -11.12
C ILE A 67 11.81 -3.51 -10.99
N ASN A 68 12.32 -2.57 -10.23
CA ASN A 68 13.74 -2.42 -9.90
C ASN A 68 14.13 -3.12 -8.60
N ASN A 69 13.27 -4.02 -8.09
CA ASN A 69 13.48 -4.70 -6.81
C ASN A 69 13.73 -3.73 -5.64
N THR A 70 12.99 -2.64 -5.60
CA THR A 70 12.91 -1.77 -4.43
C THR A 70 11.68 -2.15 -3.63
N LEU A 71 11.87 -2.51 -2.37
CA LEU A 71 10.82 -2.78 -1.41
C LEU A 71 10.41 -1.48 -0.72
N TYR A 72 9.13 -1.21 -0.72
CA TYR A 72 8.49 -0.08 -0.06
C TYR A 72 7.65 -0.55 1.12
N CYS A 73 7.68 0.20 2.21
CA CYS A 73 6.93 -0.07 3.44
C CYS A 73 6.30 1.22 3.97
N SER A 74 4.99 1.27 4.09
CA SER A 74 4.31 2.35 4.81
C SER A 74 4.33 2.06 6.30
N VAL A 75 4.93 2.96 7.06
CA VAL A 75 5.08 2.87 8.52
C VAL A 75 4.07 3.82 9.17
N SER A 76 2.84 3.31 9.39
CA SER A 76 1.69 4.13 9.81
C SER A 76 1.96 4.91 11.09
N THR A 77 2.48 4.26 12.12
CA THR A 77 2.73 4.87 13.43
C THR A 77 3.88 5.87 13.43
N LYS A 78 4.68 5.91 12.37
CA LYS A 78 5.78 6.87 12.17
C LYS A 78 5.50 7.84 11.02
N HIS A 79 4.29 7.83 10.46
CA HIS A 79 3.81 8.80 9.47
C HIS A 79 4.74 8.94 8.26
N LYS A 80 5.34 7.84 7.80
CA LYS A 80 6.33 7.84 6.70
C LYS A 80 6.22 6.59 5.84
N VAL A 81 6.83 6.67 4.66
CA VAL A 81 7.08 5.52 3.79
C VAL A 81 8.58 5.35 3.64
N LEU A 82 9.05 4.13 3.83
CA LEU A 82 10.43 3.70 3.70
C LEU A 82 10.63 2.93 2.40
N ALA A 83 11.81 3.03 1.82
CA ALA A 83 12.25 2.22 0.70
C ALA A 83 13.60 1.56 0.97
N LYS A 84 13.80 0.35 0.43
CA LYS A 84 15.04 -0.43 0.50
C LYS A 84 15.29 -1.13 -0.82
N SER A 85 16.50 -0.98 -1.37
CA SER A 85 16.93 -1.81 -2.50
C SER A 85 17.16 -3.25 -2.05
N LEU A 86 16.52 -4.20 -2.72
CA LEU A 86 16.68 -5.64 -2.48
C LEU A 86 17.97 -6.21 -3.08
N TYR A 87 18.66 -5.45 -3.94
CA TYR A 87 20.00 -5.80 -4.41
C TYR A 87 21.08 -5.57 -3.35
N SER A 88 20.79 -4.75 -2.34
CA SER A 88 21.73 -4.46 -1.25
C SER A 88 21.50 -5.40 -0.07
N ALA A 89 22.55 -6.08 0.37
CA ALA A 89 22.53 -6.88 1.59
C ALA A 89 22.43 -6.02 2.87
N SER A 90 22.77 -4.74 2.79
CA SER A 90 22.67 -3.82 3.93
C SER A 90 21.21 -3.42 4.18
N ASN A 91 20.86 -3.12 5.44
CA ASN A 91 19.55 -2.61 5.81
C ASN A 91 19.50 -1.07 5.77
N ILE A 92 20.01 -0.47 4.69
CA ILE A 92 19.93 0.98 4.48
C ILE A 92 18.52 1.32 4.02
N LEU A 93 17.80 2.07 4.85
CA LEU A 93 16.44 2.53 4.59
C LEU A 93 16.44 4.01 4.19
N THR A 94 15.66 4.34 3.18
CA THR A 94 15.47 5.71 2.72
C THR A 94 14.03 6.14 2.98
N VAL A 95 13.83 7.29 3.61
CA VAL A 95 12.50 7.92 3.72
C VAL A 95 12.16 8.56 2.38
N ILE A 96 11.05 8.17 1.78
CA ILE A 96 10.62 8.65 0.46
C ILE A 96 9.32 9.44 0.49
N ALA A 97 8.59 9.40 1.62
CA ALA A 97 7.42 10.24 1.89
C ALA A 97 7.24 10.38 3.41
N GLY A 98 6.66 11.50 3.85
CA GLY A 98 6.47 11.79 5.28
C GLY A 98 7.78 12.12 6.00
N THR A 99 8.51 13.11 5.53
CA THR A 99 9.92 13.37 5.84
C THR A 99 10.27 13.57 7.30
N HIS A 100 9.37 14.05 8.11
CA HIS A 100 9.69 14.39 9.50
C HIS A 100 9.20 13.37 10.54
N GLY A 101 8.49 12.30 10.09
CA GLY A 101 7.89 11.33 11.01
C GLY A 101 6.88 11.94 11.97
N ASN A 102 6.55 13.22 11.76
CA ASN A 102 5.49 13.93 12.45
C ASN A 102 4.22 13.89 11.62
N LEU A 103 3.10 13.68 12.29
CA LEU A 103 1.80 13.81 11.63
C LEU A 103 1.62 15.22 11.10
N GLY A 104 1.02 15.35 9.92
CA GLY A 104 0.77 16.66 9.31
C GLY A 104 -0.11 16.56 8.08
N VAL A 105 -0.59 17.71 7.62
CA VAL A 105 -1.46 17.83 6.43
C VAL A 105 -0.72 18.43 5.22
N ASP A 106 0.48 18.96 5.43
CA ASP A 106 1.28 19.57 4.36
C ASP A 106 1.60 18.57 3.22
N SER A 107 2.07 19.09 2.09
CA SER A 107 2.41 18.28 0.92
C SER A 107 3.52 17.24 1.17
N ASN A 108 4.41 17.48 2.13
CA ASN A 108 5.51 16.58 2.52
C ASN A 108 5.22 15.76 3.78
N SER A 109 4.01 15.87 4.33
CA SER A 109 3.59 15.20 5.56
C SER A 109 2.56 14.11 5.26
N LEU A 110 2.49 13.11 6.14
CA LEU A 110 1.51 12.03 6.13
C LEU A 110 0.90 11.87 7.52
N TYR A 111 -0.28 11.27 7.58
CA TYR A 111 -0.94 10.93 8.85
C TYR A 111 -1.53 9.53 8.81
N TYR A 112 -0.87 8.57 9.47
CA TYR A 112 -1.19 7.14 9.45
C TYR A 112 -1.31 6.58 8.01
N PRO A 113 -0.26 6.69 7.15
CA PRO A 113 -0.29 6.11 5.81
C PRO A 113 -0.52 4.60 5.88
N ARG A 114 -1.33 4.06 4.97
CA ARG A 114 -1.65 2.63 4.89
C ARG A 114 -1.20 2.04 3.56
N GLY A 115 -2.14 1.66 2.69
CA GLY A 115 -1.83 1.09 1.39
C GLY A 115 -0.97 2.01 0.52
N ILE A 116 -0.09 1.41 -0.24
CA ILE A 116 0.83 2.10 -1.15
C ILE A 116 0.88 1.38 -2.49
N PHE A 117 1.11 2.15 -3.54
CA PHE A 117 1.33 1.66 -4.89
C PHE A 117 2.46 2.46 -5.56
N VAL A 118 3.29 1.82 -6.37
CA VAL A 118 4.33 2.49 -7.15
C VAL A 118 4.09 2.20 -8.63
N ASP A 119 3.98 3.24 -9.44
CA ASP A 119 3.75 3.10 -10.87
C ASP A 119 5.05 2.92 -11.68
N ASP A 120 4.91 2.74 -13.00
CA ASP A 120 6.03 2.52 -13.92
C ASP A 120 6.98 3.73 -14.03
N ASN A 121 6.55 4.91 -13.61
CA ASN A 121 7.40 6.10 -13.52
C ASN A 121 8.10 6.21 -12.15
N PHE A 122 7.92 5.21 -11.29
CA PHE A 122 8.37 5.21 -9.89
C PHE A 122 7.73 6.31 -9.05
N ASP A 123 6.53 6.79 -9.44
CA ASP A 123 5.73 7.67 -8.61
C ASP A 123 5.03 6.82 -7.54
N LEU A 124 5.18 7.24 -6.28
CA LEU A 124 4.58 6.59 -5.12
C LEU A 124 3.21 7.18 -4.84
N TYR A 125 2.20 6.34 -4.77
CA TYR A 125 0.85 6.69 -4.33
C TYR A 125 0.63 6.13 -2.92
N VAL A 126 0.03 6.95 -2.05
CA VAL A 126 -0.16 6.64 -0.62
C VAL A 126 -1.60 6.91 -0.22
N ALA A 127 -2.24 5.92 0.38
CA ALA A 127 -3.47 6.12 1.12
C ALA A 127 -3.15 6.81 2.46
N ASP A 128 -3.24 8.13 2.48
CA ASP A 128 -2.96 8.99 3.64
C ASP A 128 -4.18 9.01 4.56
N PHE A 129 -4.35 7.89 5.27
CA PHE A 129 -5.54 7.49 6.01
C PHE A 129 -6.07 8.59 6.94
N GLY A 130 -5.21 9.15 7.78
CA GLY A 130 -5.61 10.12 8.78
C GLY A 130 -5.93 11.49 8.20
N ASN A 131 -5.44 11.80 6.97
CA ASN A 131 -5.73 13.03 6.25
C ASN A 131 -6.87 12.89 5.24
N HIS A 132 -7.50 11.70 5.14
CA HIS A 132 -8.64 11.45 4.25
C HIS A 132 -8.34 11.77 2.78
N ARG A 133 -7.15 11.43 2.30
CA ARG A 133 -6.69 11.75 0.94
C ARG A 133 -5.80 10.65 0.34
N ILE A 134 -5.61 10.73 -0.97
CA ILE A 134 -4.56 10.02 -1.70
C ILE A 134 -3.50 11.02 -2.11
N GLN A 135 -2.26 10.77 -1.70
CA GLN A 135 -1.09 11.56 -2.08
C GLN A 135 -0.25 10.82 -3.12
N ARG A 136 0.23 11.54 -4.14
CA ARG A 136 1.24 11.06 -5.08
C ARG A 136 2.55 11.81 -4.85
N PHE A 137 3.61 11.08 -4.61
CA PHE A 137 4.98 11.59 -4.56
C PHE A 137 5.69 11.20 -5.85
N ARG A 138 6.09 12.19 -6.65
CA ARG A 138 6.90 11.91 -7.84
C ARG A 138 8.24 11.31 -7.45
N SER A 139 8.77 10.46 -8.30
CA SER A 139 10.11 9.88 -8.11
C SER A 139 11.12 10.96 -7.71
N ARG A 140 11.86 10.71 -6.61
CA ARG A 140 12.84 11.63 -6.02
C ARG A 140 12.29 12.95 -5.44
N SER A 141 10.97 13.09 -5.31
CA SER A 141 10.35 14.25 -4.67
C SER A 141 9.79 13.87 -3.31
N LEU A 142 10.07 14.69 -2.32
CA LEU A 142 9.49 14.56 -0.98
C LEU A 142 8.19 15.36 -0.81
N ASN A 143 7.79 16.14 -1.84
CA ASN A 143 6.53 16.87 -1.85
C ASN A 143 5.49 16.09 -2.65
N GLY A 144 4.41 15.76 -1.98
CA GLY A 144 3.26 15.07 -2.56
C GLY A 144 2.29 16.04 -3.24
N ILE A 145 1.48 15.46 -4.13
CA ILE A 145 0.35 16.13 -4.78
C ILE A 145 -0.90 15.34 -4.41
N THR A 146 -1.92 16.02 -3.90
CA THR A 146 -3.19 15.36 -3.57
C THR A 146 -3.95 15.00 -4.86
N MET A 147 -4.18 13.72 -5.04
CA MET A 147 -4.86 13.16 -6.21
C MET A 147 -6.36 13.03 -5.98
N ALA A 148 -6.78 12.76 -4.76
CA ALA A 148 -8.18 12.61 -4.37
C ALA A 148 -8.37 12.89 -2.87
N GLY A 149 -9.57 13.31 -2.49
CA GLY A 149 -9.93 13.59 -1.10
C GLY A 149 -9.61 15.01 -0.66
N ASN A 150 -9.35 15.18 0.64
CA ASN A 150 -9.07 16.48 1.25
C ASN A 150 -7.84 17.15 0.62
N GLU A 151 -7.92 18.46 0.43
CA GLU A 151 -6.85 19.31 -0.13
C GLU A 151 -6.50 19.01 -1.60
N SER A 152 -7.36 18.32 -2.34
CA SER A 152 -7.21 18.23 -3.78
C SER A 152 -7.42 19.60 -4.43
N LEU A 153 -6.54 19.96 -5.39
CA LEU A 153 -6.64 21.23 -6.13
C LEU A 153 -7.93 21.33 -6.97
N ASN A 154 -8.45 20.20 -7.39
CA ASN A 154 -9.73 20.10 -8.09
C ASN A 154 -10.75 19.41 -7.19
N VAL A 155 -12.02 19.77 -7.35
CA VAL A 155 -13.11 19.03 -6.69
C VAL A 155 -13.08 17.59 -7.19
N THR A 156 -12.67 16.70 -6.30
CA THR A 156 -12.62 15.28 -6.56
C THR A 156 -13.76 14.57 -5.80
N ILE A 157 -13.46 13.48 -5.17
CA ILE A 157 -14.41 12.75 -4.33
C ILE A 157 -14.03 12.93 -2.86
N ILE A 158 -15.03 13.10 -1.98
CA ILE A 158 -14.79 13.12 -0.53
C ILE A 158 -14.45 11.71 -0.10
N LEU A 159 -13.25 11.53 0.46
CA LEU A 159 -12.78 10.28 1.04
C LEU A 159 -12.88 10.32 2.57
N LYS A 160 -13.02 9.14 3.17
CA LYS A 160 -12.98 8.97 4.63
C LYS A 160 -12.12 7.77 4.98
N ASN A 161 -10.96 8.04 5.59
CA ASN A 161 -10.02 7.01 6.02
C ASN A 161 -9.71 5.98 4.90
N PRO A 162 -9.18 6.41 3.73
CA PRO A 162 -8.80 5.48 2.68
C PRO A 162 -7.72 4.53 3.19
N THR A 163 -7.88 3.23 2.89
CA THR A 163 -6.96 2.20 3.42
C THR A 163 -6.07 1.60 2.36
N ASP A 164 -6.47 1.66 1.10
CA ASP A 164 -5.67 1.07 0.04
C ASP A 164 -5.89 1.78 -1.30
N ILE A 165 -4.95 1.59 -2.22
CA ILE A 165 -4.93 2.18 -3.55
C ILE A 165 -4.20 1.27 -4.52
N ILE A 166 -4.77 1.12 -5.71
CA ILE A 166 -4.10 0.53 -6.87
C ILE A 166 -4.35 1.39 -8.11
N LEU A 167 -3.51 1.22 -9.12
CA LEU A 167 -3.71 1.81 -10.44
C LEU A 167 -3.86 0.71 -11.49
N ASP A 168 -4.71 0.96 -12.49
CA ASP A 168 -4.70 0.17 -13.72
C ASP A 168 -3.62 0.67 -14.70
N PHE A 169 -3.51 0.01 -15.88
CA PHE A 169 -2.55 0.37 -16.90
C PHE A 169 -2.81 1.74 -17.54
N GLU A 170 -4.04 2.25 -17.47
CA GLU A 170 -4.42 3.61 -17.92
C GLU A 170 -4.19 4.67 -16.83
N LYS A 171 -3.66 4.24 -15.66
CA LYS A 171 -3.43 5.06 -14.46
C LYS A 171 -4.70 5.59 -13.82
N ASN A 172 -5.83 4.90 -14.02
CA ASN A 172 -7.02 5.14 -13.22
C ASN A 172 -6.78 4.63 -11.79
N LEU A 173 -7.15 5.45 -10.81
CA LEU A 173 -7.05 5.13 -9.40
C LEU A 173 -8.23 4.28 -8.96
N PHE A 174 -7.96 3.22 -8.20
CA PHE A 174 -8.97 2.45 -7.47
C PHE A 174 -8.66 2.56 -6.00
N ILE A 175 -9.59 3.11 -5.20
CA ILE A 175 -9.36 3.50 -3.82
C ILE A 175 -10.34 2.76 -2.92
N VAL A 176 -9.83 2.10 -1.89
CA VAL A 176 -10.64 1.55 -0.80
C VAL A 176 -10.96 2.68 0.17
N ASP A 177 -12.13 3.27 0.04
CA ASP A 177 -12.65 4.37 0.86
C ASP A 177 -13.35 3.77 2.10
N ASN A 178 -12.54 3.26 3.01
CA ASN A 178 -12.94 2.41 4.13
C ASN A 178 -13.99 3.05 5.03
N GLY A 179 -13.80 4.30 5.44
CA GLY A 179 -14.74 4.98 6.33
C GLY A 179 -16.08 5.32 5.69
N ASN A 180 -16.20 5.19 4.36
CA ASN A 180 -17.45 5.29 3.61
C ASN A 180 -17.93 3.92 3.09
N HIS A 181 -17.27 2.81 3.46
CA HIS A 181 -17.62 1.43 3.11
C HIS A 181 -17.81 1.22 1.60
N ARG A 182 -16.93 1.80 0.77
CA ARG A 182 -17.05 1.74 -0.68
C ARG A 182 -15.68 1.63 -1.36
N ILE A 183 -15.71 1.24 -2.64
CA ILE A 183 -14.59 1.40 -3.56
C ILE A 183 -14.96 2.47 -4.58
N VAL A 184 -14.05 3.38 -4.82
CA VAL A 184 -14.19 4.43 -5.82
C VAL A 184 -13.09 4.31 -6.86
N ALA A 185 -13.42 4.67 -8.11
CA ALA A 185 -12.46 4.70 -9.20
C ALA A 185 -12.44 6.08 -9.87
N SER A 186 -11.25 6.50 -10.31
CA SER A 186 -11.14 7.62 -11.25
C SER A 186 -11.39 7.15 -12.69
N GLY A 187 -11.65 8.08 -13.58
CA GLY A 187 -11.83 7.82 -14.99
C GLY A 187 -11.91 9.13 -15.78
N PRO A 188 -12.19 9.09 -17.10
CA PRO A 188 -12.22 10.28 -17.95
C PRO A 188 -13.21 11.35 -17.51
N HIS A 189 -14.25 10.96 -16.80
CA HIS A 189 -15.30 11.86 -16.29
C HIS A 189 -15.20 12.16 -14.80
N GLY A 190 -14.02 11.92 -14.20
CA GLY A 190 -13.77 12.12 -12.77
C GLY A 190 -13.96 10.84 -11.95
N PHE A 191 -14.18 11.01 -10.65
CA PHE A 191 -14.33 9.90 -9.72
C PHE A 191 -15.78 9.40 -9.64
N ARG A 192 -15.93 8.08 -9.54
CA ARG A 192 -17.23 7.43 -9.33
C ARG A 192 -17.10 6.30 -8.30
N CYS A 193 -18.16 6.06 -7.58
CA CYS A 193 -18.28 4.85 -6.77
C CYS A 193 -18.53 3.64 -7.67
N ILE A 194 -17.85 2.53 -7.40
CA ILE A 194 -18.01 1.27 -8.16
C ILE A 194 -18.54 0.11 -7.31
N VAL A 195 -18.29 0.13 -6.00
CA VAL A 195 -18.76 -0.87 -5.04
C VAL A 195 -19.17 -0.16 -3.76
N GLY A 196 -20.25 -0.60 -3.11
CA GLY A 196 -20.71 -0.03 -1.83
C GLY A 196 -21.32 1.37 -1.96
N CYS A 197 -21.96 1.68 -3.10
CA CYS A 197 -22.36 3.04 -3.45
C CYS A 197 -23.56 3.58 -2.67
N THR A 198 -24.30 2.73 -1.97
CA THR A 198 -25.50 3.10 -1.21
C THR A 198 -25.22 3.71 0.17
N GLY A 199 -23.95 3.74 0.59
CA GLY A 199 -23.54 4.34 1.88
C GLY A 199 -24.05 3.62 3.13
N SER A 200 -24.77 2.52 2.98
CA SER A 200 -25.23 1.68 4.10
C SER A 200 -24.26 0.51 4.32
N HIS A 201 -23.96 0.22 5.58
CA HIS A 201 -23.20 -0.96 5.98
C HIS A 201 -23.86 -2.21 5.36
N GLY A 202 -23.16 -2.84 4.44
CA GLY A 202 -23.48 -3.99 3.68
C GLY A 202 -24.49 -4.98 4.24
N LEU A 203 -25.74 -4.76 3.94
CA LEU A 203 -26.81 -5.75 3.97
C LEU A 203 -27.75 -5.52 2.78
N ILE A 204 -27.23 -5.42 1.58
CA ILE A 204 -28.05 -5.62 0.38
C ILE A 204 -27.27 -6.57 -0.53
N SER A 205 -27.44 -7.85 -0.24
CA SER A 205 -27.38 -8.89 -1.25
C SER A 205 -28.47 -8.59 -2.27
N ASN A 206 -28.18 -8.62 -3.54
CA ASN A 206 -29.04 -8.60 -4.69
C ASN A 206 -29.24 -7.25 -5.39
N GLU A 207 -28.18 -6.59 -5.82
CA GLU A 207 -28.23 -5.79 -7.04
C GLU A 207 -26.85 -5.87 -7.72
N LEU A 208 -26.68 -6.91 -8.53
CA LEU A 208 -25.74 -7.00 -9.63
C LEU A 208 -26.50 -6.71 -10.91
#